data_87d07f2c881c2fe378435b8e93d305c6
#
_entry.id   87d07f2c881c2fe378435b8e93d305c6
#
_cell.length_a   1.000
_cell.length_b   1.000
_cell.length_c   1.000
_cell.angle_alpha   90.00
_cell.angle_beta   90.00
_cell.angle_gamma   90.00
#
_symmetry.space_group_name_H-M   'P 1'
#
loop_
_entity.id
_entity.type
_entity.pdbx_description
1 polymer ?
#
loop_
_entity_poly.entity_id
_entity_poly.type
_entity_poly.pdbx_seq_one_letter_code
_entity_poly.pdbx_strand_id
1 'polypeptide(L)'
;IRRFDLLYIDANTFIIVVLLGDNTVKNKLVHLPFSVEQGQIQKLSALFNAGFTNIPEESVTPVLISATERAASDTMGLTSIIAAYVIEVLSESRAGAAFVTGESSLLQQPEFRDPDKAHRVISYLSDSDHLMRLPGAADSNPVRVIIGPENVAEELRDSSVVMASYDAGEGQRGLIGVVGPLRMDY
;
A
#
# COMPACT_ATOMS: atom_id res chain seq x y z
N ILE A 1 8.61 -6.33 8.19
CA ILE A 1 9.49 -7.00 7.20
C ILE A 1 9.98 -8.33 7.79
N ARG A 2 9.75 -9.46 7.09
CA ARG A 2 10.24 -10.79 7.53
C ARG A 2 11.72 -10.98 7.19
N ARG A 3 12.14 -10.49 6.04
CA ARG A 3 13.53 -10.62 5.57
C ARG A 3 13.90 -9.52 4.61
N PHE A 4 15.15 -9.12 4.66
CA PHE A 4 15.76 -8.17 3.77
C PHE A 4 17.11 -8.73 3.27
N ASP A 5 17.34 -8.74 1.97
CA ASP A 5 18.60 -9.20 1.37
C ASP A 5 19.03 -8.28 0.22
N LEU A 6 20.34 -8.12 0.04
CA LEU A 6 20.97 -7.55 -1.14
C LEU A 6 21.74 -8.62 -1.88
N LEU A 7 21.42 -8.83 -3.14
CA LEU A 7 22.07 -9.82 -3.99
C LEU A 7 23.01 -9.14 -4.97
N TYR A 8 24.30 -9.34 -4.80
CA TYR A 8 25.31 -8.87 -5.73
C TYR A 8 25.22 -9.64 -7.05
N ILE A 9 25.19 -8.94 -8.18
CA ILE A 9 25.17 -9.52 -9.53
C ILE A 9 26.54 -9.29 -10.19
N ASP A 10 26.96 -8.03 -10.30
CA ASP A 10 28.24 -7.62 -10.87
C ASP A 10 28.71 -6.30 -10.23
N ALA A 11 29.85 -5.76 -10.73
CA ALA A 11 30.46 -4.56 -10.16
C ALA A 11 29.55 -3.32 -10.18
N ASN A 12 28.53 -3.28 -11.02
CA ASN A 12 27.64 -2.12 -11.16
C ASN A 12 26.18 -2.44 -10.86
N THR A 13 25.87 -3.70 -10.49
CA THR A 13 24.49 -4.17 -10.41
C THR A 13 24.26 -5.02 -9.17
N PHE A 14 23.19 -4.74 -8.44
CA PHE A 14 22.69 -5.59 -7.36
C PHE A 14 21.16 -5.57 -7.31
N ILE A 15 20.56 -6.56 -6.63
CA ILE A 15 19.13 -6.64 -6.41
C ILE A 15 18.84 -6.42 -4.94
N ILE A 16 17.85 -5.56 -4.66
CA ILE A 16 17.24 -5.44 -3.33
C ILE A 16 16.06 -6.40 -3.29
N VAL A 17 15.97 -7.23 -2.24
CA VAL A 17 14.86 -8.16 -2.00
C VAL A 17 14.28 -7.91 -0.63
N VAL A 18 12.97 -7.69 -0.57
CA VAL A 18 12.21 -7.46 0.67
C VAL A 18 11.09 -8.50 0.75
N LEU A 19 11.08 -9.32 1.79
CA LEU A 19 9.98 -10.22 2.13
C LEU A 19 9.14 -9.57 3.22
N LEU A 20 7.86 -9.29 2.88
CA LEU A 20 6.91 -8.66 3.78
C LEU A 20 6.23 -9.68 4.72
N GLY A 21 5.43 -9.18 5.66
CA GLY A 21 4.71 -9.99 6.64
C GLY A 21 3.69 -10.94 6.01
N ASP A 22 3.06 -10.52 4.94
CA ASP A 22 2.07 -11.26 4.14
C ASP A 22 2.67 -12.26 3.14
N ASN A 23 3.96 -12.57 3.25
CA ASN A 23 4.73 -13.40 2.31
C ASN A 23 4.92 -12.79 0.90
N THR A 24 4.56 -11.53 0.68
CA THR A 24 4.84 -10.84 -0.58
C THR A 24 6.33 -10.57 -0.71
N VAL A 25 6.90 -10.91 -1.87
CA VAL A 25 8.28 -10.60 -2.21
C VAL A 25 8.31 -9.40 -3.14
N LYS A 26 8.95 -8.33 -2.70
CA LYS A 26 9.26 -7.16 -3.52
C LYS A 26 10.73 -7.16 -3.87
N ASN A 27 11.07 -6.83 -5.12
CA ASN A 27 12.46 -6.75 -5.55
C ASN A 27 12.69 -5.57 -6.48
N LYS A 28 13.93 -5.07 -6.49
CA LYS A 28 14.36 -3.97 -7.37
C LYS A 28 15.78 -4.23 -7.85
N LEU A 29 15.96 -4.25 -9.15
CA LEU A 29 17.29 -4.27 -9.77
C LEU A 29 17.84 -2.84 -9.76
N VAL A 30 19.03 -2.66 -9.20
CA VAL A 30 19.73 -1.38 -9.10
C VAL A 30 20.96 -1.40 -9.98
N HIS A 31 21.05 -0.45 -10.90
CA HIS A 31 22.24 -0.19 -11.70
C HIS A 31 22.94 1.06 -11.20
N LEU A 32 24.24 0.94 -10.94
CA LEU A 32 25.05 2.02 -10.41
C LEU A 32 25.95 2.61 -11.52
N PRO A 33 26.18 3.92 -11.52
CA PRO A 33 27.14 4.57 -12.44
C PRO A 33 28.60 4.38 -12.02
N PHE A 34 28.85 3.67 -10.93
CA PHE A 34 30.17 3.37 -10.36
C PHE A 34 30.25 1.91 -9.91
N SER A 35 31.45 1.42 -9.69
CA SER A 35 31.68 0.03 -9.29
C SER A 35 31.62 -0.14 -7.78
N VAL A 36 31.04 -1.26 -7.34
CA VAL A 36 30.96 -1.71 -5.96
C VAL A 36 31.54 -3.11 -5.82
N GLU A 37 32.11 -3.38 -4.66
CA GLU A 37 32.62 -4.70 -4.36
C GLU A 37 31.53 -5.58 -3.71
N GLN A 38 31.58 -6.87 -3.99
CA GLN A 38 30.67 -7.85 -3.40
C GLN A 38 30.67 -7.78 -1.86
N GLY A 39 31.82 -7.57 -1.24
CA GLY A 39 31.96 -7.44 0.21
C GLY A 39 31.24 -6.22 0.80
N GLN A 40 31.14 -5.13 0.04
CA GLN A 40 30.37 -3.94 0.45
C GLN A 40 28.87 -4.24 0.44
N ILE A 41 28.36 -4.85 -0.62
CA ILE A 41 26.95 -5.24 -0.72
C ILE A 41 26.57 -6.24 0.38
N GLN A 42 27.43 -7.22 0.68
CA GLN A 42 27.20 -8.19 1.74
C GLN A 42 27.15 -7.52 3.14
N LYS A 43 28.02 -6.57 3.42
CA LYS A 43 28.01 -5.80 4.68
C LYS A 43 26.73 -4.99 4.84
N LEU A 44 26.32 -4.30 3.78
CA LEU A 44 25.07 -3.54 3.77
C LEU A 44 23.86 -4.47 3.92
N SER A 45 23.84 -5.60 3.23
CA SER A 45 22.78 -6.61 3.36
C SER A 45 22.65 -7.08 4.81
N ALA A 46 23.76 -7.43 5.45
CA ALA A 46 23.76 -7.87 6.85
C ALA A 46 23.24 -6.78 7.80
N LEU A 47 23.64 -5.54 7.58
CA LEU A 47 23.23 -4.39 8.40
C LEU A 47 21.73 -4.10 8.27
N PHE A 48 21.24 -4.00 7.05
CA PHE A 48 19.82 -3.74 6.79
C PHE A 48 18.94 -4.92 7.22
N ASN A 49 19.41 -6.15 7.02
CA ASN A 49 18.73 -7.34 7.49
C ASN A 49 18.60 -7.33 9.02
N ALA A 50 19.68 -7.05 9.76
CA ALA A 50 19.65 -6.93 11.21
C ALA A 50 18.75 -5.77 11.69
N GLY A 51 18.67 -4.67 10.93
CA GLY A 51 17.88 -3.50 11.28
C GLY A 51 16.38 -3.64 10.99
N PHE A 52 15.99 -4.48 10.05
CA PHE A 52 14.59 -4.53 9.57
C PHE A 52 13.92 -5.90 9.70
N THR A 53 14.67 -6.99 9.91
CA THR A 53 14.10 -8.34 10.03
C THR A 53 13.31 -8.50 11.32
N ASN A 54 12.13 -9.10 11.20
CA ASN A 54 11.18 -9.34 12.28
C ASN A 54 10.64 -8.06 12.94
N ILE A 55 10.75 -6.92 12.25
CA ILE A 55 10.14 -5.66 12.69
C ILE A 55 8.80 -5.51 11.96
N PRO A 56 7.69 -5.24 12.68
CA PRO A 56 6.41 -4.90 12.08
C PRO A 56 6.57 -3.69 11.14
N GLU A 57 5.85 -3.70 10.02
CA GLU A 57 5.97 -2.67 8.99
C GLU A 57 5.66 -1.26 9.52
N GLU A 58 4.72 -1.17 10.48
CA GLU A 58 4.36 0.10 11.14
C GLU A 58 5.51 0.65 11.99
N SER A 59 6.40 -0.23 12.48
CA SER A 59 7.54 0.14 13.32
C SER A 59 8.77 0.55 12.50
N VAL A 60 8.78 0.32 11.19
CA VAL A 60 9.84 0.81 10.30
C VAL A 60 9.60 2.28 10.02
N THR A 61 10.11 3.12 10.90
CA THR A 61 9.96 4.57 10.85
C THR A 61 11.14 5.24 10.12
N PRO A 62 10.97 6.49 9.63
CA PRO A 62 12.08 7.26 9.07
C PRO A 62 13.27 7.39 10.03
N VAL A 63 13.01 7.39 11.34
CA VAL A 63 14.06 7.46 12.38
C VAL A 63 14.90 6.18 12.38
N LEU A 64 14.26 5.01 12.30
CA LEU A 64 14.95 3.71 12.23
C LEU A 64 15.78 3.61 10.94
N ILE A 65 15.21 4.02 9.81
CA ILE A 65 15.89 4.05 8.51
C ILE A 65 17.13 4.93 8.59
N SER A 66 17.00 6.17 9.08
CA SER A 66 18.13 7.09 9.22
C SER A 66 19.17 6.62 10.22
N ALA A 67 18.79 5.87 11.26
CA ALA A 67 19.73 5.26 12.19
C ALA A 67 20.55 4.15 11.49
N THR A 68 19.91 3.33 10.67
CA THR A 68 20.57 2.27 9.90
C THR A 68 21.50 2.85 8.83
N GLU A 69 21.10 3.91 8.12
CA GLU A 69 21.96 4.64 7.18
C GLU A 69 23.23 5.17 7.85
N ARG A 70 23.09 5.79 9.02
CA ARG A 70 24.24 6.32 9.79
C ARG A 70 25.18 5.20 10.25
N ALA A 71 24.63 4.05 10.68
CA ALA A 71 25.43 2.90 11.10
C ALA A 71 26.22 2.27 9.94
N ALA A 72 25.76 2.43 8.71
CA ALA A 72 26.40 1.86 7.52
C ALA A 72 27.72 2.54 7.15
N SER A 73 27.98 3.79 7.62
CA SER A 73 29.17 4.58 7.26
C SER A 73 29.41 4.62 5.75
N ASP A 74 28.33 4.66 4.98
CA ASP A 74 28.39 4.60 3.51
C ASP A 74 28.74 5.97 2.94
N THR A 75 29.84 6.01 2.17
CA THR A 75 30.30 7.22 1.49
C THR A 75 29.86 7.31 0.05
N MET A 76 29.22 6.26 -0.48
CA MET A 76 28.84 6.13 -1.89
C MET A 76 27.36 6.40 -2.15
N GLY A 77 26.54 6.58 -1.11
CA GLY A 77 25.12 6.82 -1.22
C GLY A 77 24.25 5.58 -1.48
N LEU A 78 24.82 4.39 -1.34
CA LEU A 78 24.09 3.12 -1.52
C LEU A 78 22.96 2.97 -0.49
N THR A 79 23.22 3.39 0.74
CA THR A 79 22.24 3.35 1.84
C THR A 79 21.00 4.18 1.52
N SER A 80 21.16 5.34 0.91
CA SER A 80 20.03 6.20 0.52
C SER A 80 19.17 5.55 -0.59
N ILE A 81 19.79 4.85 -1.53
CA ILE A 81 19.08 4.12 -2.60
C ILE A 81 18.27 2.97 -1.96
N ILE A 82 18.88 2.23 -1.04
CA ILE A 82 18.24 1.13 -0.34
C ILE A 82 17.08 1.64 0.52
N ALA A 83 17.32 2.69 1.30
CA ALA A 83 16.33 3.31 2.17
C ALA A 83 15.12 3.85 1.39
N ALA A 84 15.36 4.52 0.26
CA ALA A 84 14.30 5.00 -0.61
C ALA A 84 13.42 3.85 -1.10
N TYR A 85 14.02 2.72 -1.49
CA TYR A 85 13.25 1.55 -1.90
C TYR A 85 12.47 0.91 -0.76
N VAL A 86 13.03 0.82 0.44
CA VAL A 86 12.30 0.33 1.62
C VAL A 86 11.08 1.20 1.91
N ILE A 87 11.22 2.53 1.83
CA ILE A 87 10.10 3.47 2.00
C ILE A 87 9.03 3.26 0.92
N GLU A 88 9.44 3.11 -0.35
CA GLU A 88 8.55 2.83 -1.48
C GLU A 88 7.72 1.56 -1.23
N VAL A 89 8.38 0.44 -0.89
CA VAL A 89 7.75 -0.86 -0.60
C VAL A 89 6.77 -0.76 0.58
N LEU A 90 7.15 -0.09 1.65
CA LEU A 90 6.29 0.07 2.83
C LEU A 90 5.10 0.99 2.56
N SER A 91 5.26 2.01 1.73
CA SER A 91 4.14 2.87 1.33
C SER A 91 3.12 2.11 0.48
N GLU A 92 3.59 1.28 -0.45
CA GLU A 92 2.73 0.40 -1.26
C GLU A 92 2.01 -0.65 -0.39
N SER A 93 2.71 -1.26 0.57
CA SER A 93 2.13 -2.25 1.49
C SER A 93 1.06 -1.62 2.38
N ARG A 94 1.27 -0.38 2.84
CA ARG A 94 0.31 0.36 3.66
C ARG A 94 -0.89 0.87 2.88
N ALA A 95 -0.73 1.16 1.59
CA ALA A 95 -1.80 1.65 0.74
C ALA A 95 -2.94 0.61 0.58
N GLY A 96 -2.67 -0.67 0.89
CA GLY A 96 -3.64 -1.75 0.67
C GLY A 96 -3.94 -1.95 -0.82
N ALA A 97 -4.37 -3.14 -1.20
CA ALA A 97 -4.87 -3.40 -2.54
C ALA A 97 -6.39 -3.19 -2.56
N ALA A 98 -6.86 -2.12 -3.17
CA ALA A 98 -8.29 -1.92 -3.43
C ALA A 98 -8.59 -2.34 -4.87
N PHE A 99 -9.59 -3.20 -5.03
CA PHE A 99 -10.09 -3.63 -6.33
C PHE A 99 -11.53 -3.14 -6.48
N VAL A 100 -11.80 -2.43 -7.56
CA VAL A 100 -13.15 -1.99 -7.93
C VAL A 100 -13.56 -2.68 -9.21
N THR A 101 -14.82 -3.06 -9.30
CA THR A 101 -15.42 -3.66 -10.48
C THR A 101 -16.90 -3.27 -10.55
N GLY A 102 -17.48 -3.33 -11.74
CA GLY A 102 -18.90 -3.07 -11.93
C GLY A 102 -19.23 -1.61 -12.25
N GLU A 103 -18.27 -0.76 -12.60
CA GLU A 103 -18.48 0.65 -12.98
C GLU A 103 -19.50 0.77 -14.12
N SER A 104 -19.44 -0.15 -15.08
CA SER A 104 -20.42 -0.19 -16.19
C SER A 104 -21.86 -0.43 -15.69
N SER A 105 -22.05 -1.20 -14.63
CA SER A 105 -23.36 -1.43 -14.02
C SER A 105 -23.86 -0.20 -13.28
N LEU A 106 -22.96 0.52 -12.63
CA LEU A 106 -23.27 1.80 -11.97
C LEU A 106 -23.74 2.83 -13.01
N LEU A 107 -23.04 2.96 -14.12
CA LEU A 107 -23.37 3.90 -15.21
C LEU A 107 -24.71 3.61 -15.90
N GLN A 108 -25.23 2.38 -15.80
CA GLN A 108 -26.54 2.03 -16.33
C GLN A 108 -27.70 2.55 -15.46
N GLN A 109 -27.43 2.93 -14.22
CA GLN A 109 -28.46 3.44 -13.31
C GLN A 109 -28.89 4.85 -13.73
N PRO A 110 -30.19 5.16 -13.66
CA PRO A 110 -30.71 6.47 -14.08
C PRO A 110 -30.10 7.67 -13.36
N GLU A 111 -29.70 7.49 -12.10
CA GLU A 111 -29.10 8.50 -11.24
C GLU A 111 -27.72 8.94 -11.72
N PHE A 112 -27.02 8.06 -12.42
CA PHE A 112 -25.66 8.30 -12.94
C PHE A 112 -25.64 8.57 -14.47
N ARG A 113 -26.78 8.94 -15.05
CA ARG A 113 -26.84 9.42 -16.45
C ARG A 113 -26.21 10.81 -16.64
N ASP A 114 -26.11 11.58 -15.56
CA ASP A 114 -25.34 12.81 -15.55
C ASP A 114 -23.84 12.49 -15.58
N PRO A 115 -23.10 12.87 -16.64
CA PRO A 115 -21.69 12.53 -16.79
C PRO A 115 -20.81 13.09 -15.67
N ASP A 116 -21.13 14.26 -15.12
CA ASP A 116 -20.35 14.90 -14.06
C ASP A 116 -20.50 14.13 -12.75
N LYS A 117 -21.70 13.63 -12.44
CA LYS A 117 -21.96 12.79 -11.27
C LYS A 117 -21.24 11.44 -11.41
N ALA A 118 -21.40 10.81 -12.56
CA ALA A 118 -20.76 9.53 -12.85
C ALA A 118 -19.23 9.63 -12.75
N HIS A 119 -18.64 10.67 -13.32
CA HIS A 119 -17.20 10.91 -13.28
C HIS A 119 -16.70 11.10 -11.83
N ARG A 120 -17.40 11.88 -11.00
CA ARG A 120 -17.00 12.09 -9.60
C ARG A 120 -16.96 10.78 -8.82
N VAL A 121 -18.03 9.97 -8.92
CA VAL A 121 -18.11 8.70 -8.18
C VAL A 121 -17.05 7.72 -8.68
N ILE A 122 -16.87 7.56 -9.98
CA ILE A 122 -15.86 6.66 -10.54
C ILE A 122 -14.45 7.11 -10.17
N SER A 123 -14.13 8.40 -10.27
CA SER A 123 -12.83 8.93 -9.88
C SER A 123 -12.53 8.70 -8.41
N TYR A 124 -13.52 8.88 -7.53
CA TYR A 124 -13.38 8.59 -6.11
C TYR A 124 -13.11 7.10 -5.84
N LEU A 125 -13.86 6.21 -6.50
CA LEU A 125 -13.73 4.76 -6.34
C LEU A 125 -12.42 4.21 -6.95
N SER A 126 -11.87 4.89 -7.95
CA SER A 126 -10.60 4.50 -8.58
C SER A 126 -9.38 4.84 -7.73
N ASP A 127 -9.53 5.65 -6.69
CA ASP A 127 -8.46 6.03 -5.80
C ASP A 127 -8.46 5.14 -4.54
N SER A 128 -7.45 4.27 -4.43
CA SER A 128 -7.28 3.35 -3.31
C SER A 128 -7.18 4.07 -1.96
N ASP A 129 -6.56 5.26 -1.92
CA ASP A 129 -6.42 6.03 -0.68
C ASP A 129 -7.77 6.53 -0.17
N HIS A 130 -8.68 6.88 -1.07
CA HIS A 130 -10.05 7.26 -0.71
C HIS A 130 -10.82 6.06 -0.16
N LEU A 131 -10.70 4.90 -0.78
CA LEU A 131 -11.38 3.67 -0.35
C LEU A 131 -10.92 3.22 1.04
N MET A 132 -9.64 3.32 1.34
CA MET A 132 -9.07 2.96 2.64
C MET A 132 -9.51 3.90 3.78
N ARG A 133 -9.99 5.11 3.46
CA ARG A 133 -10.50 6.08 4.44
C ARG A 133 -12.00 5.96 4.68
N LEU A 134 -12.68 5.06 3.98
CA LEU A 134 -14.11 4.85 4.20
C LEU A 134 -14.37 4.36 5.64
N PRO A 135 -15.38 4.94 6.33
CA PRO A 135 -15.64 4.66 7.75
C PRO A 135 -16.27 3.28 7.94
N GLY A 136 -15.55 2.26 7.85
CA GLY A 136 -15.97 0.87 8.08
C GLY A 136 -14.78 -0.02 8.36
N ALA A 137 -13.61 0.39 7.91
CA ALA A 137 -12.37 -0.36 8.08
C ALA A 137 -11.87 -0.43 9.53
N ALA A 138 -12.31 0.49 10.39
CA ALA A 138 -11.88 0.61 11.79
C ALA A 138 -12.95 0.20 12.83
N ASP A 139 -14.19 -0.04 12.41
CA ASP A 139 -15.29 -0.33 13.33
C ASP A 139 -15.49 -1.83 13.57
N SER A 140 -15.82 -2.18 14.80
CA SER A 140 -16.19 -3.54 15.19
C SER A 140 -17.56 -4.00 14.65
N ASN A 141 -18.25 -3.15 13.88
CA ASN A 141 -19.55 -3.48 13.31
C ASN A 141 -19.37 -4.19 11.96
N PRO A 142 -19.86 -5.45 11.81
CA PRO A 142 -19.54 -6.27 10.65
C PRO A 142 -20.14 -5.74 9.34
N VAL A 143 -21.24 -4.98 9.39
CA VAL A 143 -21.89 -4.37 8.22
C VAL A 143 -22.27 -2.93 8.52
N ARG A 144 -21.99 -2.04 7.60
CA ARG A 144 -22.37 -0.63 7.67
C ARG A 144 -23.07 -0.19 6.39
N VAL A 145 -24.16 0.52 6.54
CA VAL A 145 -24.91 1.15 5.44
C VAL A 145 -24.83 2.65 5.62
N ILE A 146 -24.46 3.37 4.58
CA ILE A 146 -24.35 4.84 4.57
C ILE A 146 -25.12 5.34 3.35
N ILE A 147 -26.10 6.20 3.56
CA ILE A 147 -27.04 6.61 2.51
C ILE A 147 -26.91 8.12 2.26
N GLY A 148 -26.65 8.48 1.02
CA GLY A 148 -26.71 9.86 0.56
C GLY A 148 -25.85 10.83 1.36
N PRO A 149 -26.46 11.88 1.97
CA PRO A 149 -25.74 12.91 2.74
C PRO A 149 -24.99 12.39 3.99
N GLU A 150 -25.24 11.16 4.42
CA GLU A 150 -24.47 10.53 5.51
C GLU A 150 -23.05 10.21 5.09
N ASN A 151 -22.78 10.15 3.77
CA ASN A 151 -21.42 9.99 3.25
C ASN A 151 -20.60 11.24 3.55
N VAL A 152 -19.43 11.03 4.17
CA VAL A 152 -18.46 12.09 4.45
C VAL A 152 -17.88 12.65 3.14
N ALA A 153 -17.64 11.77 2.17
CA ALA A 153 -17.17 12.15 0.84
C ALA A 153 -18.30 12.79 0.02
N GLU A 154 -18.06 13.98 -0.49
CA GLU A 154 -19.05 14.72 -1.29
C GLU A 154 -19.40 13.98 -2.59
N GLU A 155 -18.45 13.28 -3.15
CA GLU A 155 -18.57 12.48 -4.36
C GLU A 155 -19.59 11.34 -4.21
N LEU A 156 -19.79 10.84 -2.98
CA LEU A 156 -20.72 9.74 -2.67
C LEU A 156 -22.07 10.20 -2.14
N ARG A 157 -22.35 11.50 -2.04
CA ARG A 157 -23.61 12.02 -1.48
C ARG A 157 -24.87 11.70 -2.30
N ASP A 158 -24.70 11.39 -3.57
CA ASP A 158 -25.78 10.91 -4.45
C ASP A 158 -25.85 9.38 -4.52
N SER A 159 -25.10 8.68 -3.64
CA SER A 159 -24.95 7.23 -3.65
C SER A 159 -25.25 6.63 -2.28
N SER A 160 -25.53 5.34 -2.28
CA SER A 160 -25.56 4.51 -1.08
C SER A 160 -24.35 3.59 -1.09
N VAL A 161 -23.73 3.41 0.08
CA VAL A 161 -22.57 2.57 0.27
C VAL A 161 -22.88 1.54 1.35
N VAL A 162 -22.75 0.27 1.03
CA VAL A 162 -22.84 -0.84 1.97
C VAL A 162 -21.48 -1.47 2.10
N MET A 163 -20.96 -1.61 3.30
CA MET A 163 -19.64 -2.15 3.57
C MET A 163 -19.71 -3.23 4.64
N ALA A 164 -18.89 -4.25 4.46
CA ALA A 164 -18.69 -5.30 5.46
C ALA A 164 -17.18 -5.52 5.68
N SER A 165 -16.80 -5.65 6.94
CA SER A 165 -15.44 -6.07 7.29
C SER A 165 -15.35 -7.58 7.37
N TYR A 166 -14.28 -8.16 6.88
CA TYR A 166 -14.01 -9.60 6.97
C TYR A 166 -12.58 -9.86 7.46
N ASP A 167 -12.38 -11.03 8.06
CA ASP A 167 -11.06 -11.47 8.46
C ASP A 167 -10.34 -12.06 7.23
N ALA A 168 -9.23 -11.43 6.84
CA ALA A 168 -8.40 -11.86 5.72
C ALA A 168 -7.32 -12.88 6.13
N GLY A 169 -7.29 -13.28 7.42
CA GLY A 169 -6.29 -14.16 7.99
C GLY A 169 -5.04 -13.42 8.51
N GLU A 170 -4.24 -14.11 9.29
CA GLU A 170 -2.98 -13.57 9.88
C GLU A 170 -3.15 -12.24 10.66
N GLY A 171 -4.34 -11.97 11.19
CA GLY A 171 -4.66 -10.72 11.90
C GLY A 171 -4.96 -9.53 11.00
N GLN A 172 -5.03 -9.75 9.69
CA GLN A 172 -5.40 -8.71 8.71
C GLN A 172 -6.92 -8.65 8.54
N ARG A 173 -7.44 -7.44 8.37
CA ARG A 173 -8.85 -7.19 8.05
C ARG A 173 -9.00 -6.68 6.63
N GLY A 174 -9.93 -7.27 5.90
CA GLY A 174 -10.36 -6.76 4.62
C GLY A 174 -11.71 -6.02 4.72
N LEU A 175 -11.99 -5.19 3.73
CA LEU A 175 -13.25 -4.51 3.55
C LEU A 175 -13.83 -4.91 2.19
N ILE A 176 -15.11 -5.30 2.17
CA ILE A 176 -15.87 -5.49 0.94
C ILE A 176 -17.01 -4.48 0.94
N GLY A 177 -17.30 -3.86 -0.20
CA GLY A 177 -18.35 -2.87 -0.29
C GLY A 177 -19.09 -2.93 -1.63
N VAL A 178 -20.31 -2.41 -1.60
CA VAL A 178 -21.14 -2.17 -2.77
C VAL A 178 -21.54 -0.70 -2.77
N VAL A 179 -21.39 -0.05 -3.92
CA VAL A 179 -21.86 1.33 -4.14
C VAL A 179 -22.96 1.30 -5.17
N GLY A 180 -24.04 1.99 -4.89
CA GLY A 180 -25.21 2.06 -5.76
C GLY A 180 -26.03 3.34 -5.59
N PRO A 181 -27.15 3.44 -6.30
CA PRO A 181 -28.07 4.59 -6.17
C PRO A 181 -28.72 4.65 -4.79
N LEU A 182 -29.27 5.83 -4.42
CA LEU A 182 -29.98 6.02 -3.16
C LEU A 182 -31.16 5.05 -2.95
N ARG A 183 -31.77 4.59 -4.04
CA ARG A 183 -32.89 3.63 -4.05
C ARG A 183 -32.44 2.17 -4.07
N MET A 184 -31.23 1.88 -3.64
CA MET A 184 -30.76 0.50 -3.57
C MET A 184 -31.64 -0.32 -2.60
N ASP A 185 -31.97 -1.54 -2.99
CA ASP A 185 -32.71 -2.48 -2.13
C ASP A 185 -31.70 -3.15 -1.18
N TYR A 186 -31.87 -2.96 0.12
CA TYR A 186 -30.90 -3.31 1.18
C TYR A 186 -31.23 -4.65 1.82
#